data_aeaa47ca1003adf516c5572ea45a941e
#
_entry.id   aeaa47ca1003adf516c5572ea45a941e
#
_cell.length_a   1.000
_cell.length_b   1.000
_cell.length_c   1.000
_cell.angle_alpha   90.00
_cell.angle_beta   90.00
_cell.angle_gamma   90.00
#
_symmetry.space_group_name_H-M   'P 1'
#
loop_
_entity.id
_entity.type
_entity.pdbx_description
1 polymer ?
#
loop_
_entity_poly.entity_id
_entity_poly.type
_entity_poly.pdbx_seq_one_letter_code
_entity_poly.pdbx_strand_id
1 'polypeptide(L)'
;MNKMLLAFVLSGIFFVIETPVLMAQGVGYHALRHFIPSELMSFFVTSEPIGNGGDLGGLEGADAHCQRLAANAGAGHRTWRAYLSTQARPGKPAINARDRIGDGPWYHARGLLRRPIKTSEIHGDTLVEAQRGSNLFKAYALTEKGNEINGVGDPMPNLHTMLTGTRPDGRAFTEEADRTCNNWTSNSEGAVQVGHSDRIGHGNQSWNSSHTAAGCSQADFASWNGAGLFYCFAID
;
A
#
# COMPACT_ATOMS: atom_id res chain seq x y z
N MET A 1 14.54 -104.03 2.88
CA MET A 1 13.79 -103.31 1.87
C MET A 1 13.63 -101.90 2.36
N ASN A 2 14.64 -101.09 2.13
CA ASN A 2 14.64 -99.68 2.55
C ASN A 2 14.54 -98.78 1.35
N LYS A 3 13.53 -97.94 1.24
CA LYS A 3 13.37 -96.95 0.20
C LYS A 3 14.12 -95.71 0.68
N MET A 4 15.15 -95.33 -0.04
CA MET A 4 15.87 -94.08 0.09
C MET A 4 15.10 -92.97 -0.53
N LEU A 5 14.74 -91.95 0.27
CA LEU A 5 14.09 -90.73 -0.21
C LEU A 5 15.15 -89.68 -0.45
N LEU A 6 15.31 -89.28 -1.69
CA LEU A 6 16.25 -88.23 -2.12
C LEU A 6 15.55 -86.85 -1.89
N ALA A 7 16.06 -86.04 -0.97
CA ALA A 7 15.62 -84.67 -0.79
C ALA A 7 16.48 -83.77 -1.69
N PHE A 8 15.83 -83.10 -2.62
CA PHE A 8 16.44 -81.96 -3.35
C PHE A 8 16.31 -80.69 -2.51
N VAL A 9 17.46 -80.15 -2.09
CA VAL A 9 17.53 -78.80 -1.53
C VAL A 9 17.65 -77.83 -2.68
N LEU A 10 16.58 -77.04 -2.94
CA LEU A 10 16.64 -75.90 -3.81
C LEU A 10 17.19 -74.75 -3.00
N SER A 11 18.42 -74.33 -3.34
CA SER A 11 19.08 -73.16 -2.84
C SER A 11 18.43 -71.90 -3.43
N GLY A 12 17.49 -71.33 -2.75
CA GLY A 12 16.86 -70.00 -3.12
C GLY A 12 17.80 -68.88 -2.73
N ILE A 13 18.42 -68.27 -3.73
CA ILE A 13 19.15 -67.01 -3.55
C ILE A 13 18.11 -65.89 -3.47
N PHE A 14 17.87 -65.35 -2.26
CA PHE A 14 17.11 -64.16 -2.07
C PHE A 14 18.01 -62.95 -2.41
N PHE A 15 17.77 -62.33 -3.56
CA PHE A 15 18.28 -61.00 -3.84
C PHE A 15 17.46 -59.98 -3.02
N VAL A 16 18.06 -59.50 -1.94
CA VAL A 16 17.52 -58.32 -1.25
C VAL A 16 17.93 -57.11 -2.09
N ILE A 17 16.98 -56.56 -2.82
CA ILE A 17 17.14 -55.27 -3.49
C ILE A 17 16.99 -54.23 -2.40
N GLU A 18 18.10 -53.74 -1.86
CA GLU A 18 18.11 -52.53 -1.05
C GLU A 18 17.79 -51.33 -1.94
N THR A 19 16.55 -50.85 -1.90
CA THR A 19 16.23 -49.57 -2.45
C THR A 19 16.89 -48.50 -1.56
N PRO A 20 17.73 -47.61 -2.09
CA PRO A 20 18.23 -46.49 -1.29
C PRO A 20 17.03 -45.62 -0.92
N VAL A 21 16.67 -45.58 0.38
CA VAL A 21 15.82 -44.57 0.93
C VAL A 21 16.57 -43.25 0.78
N LEU A 22 16.26 -42.54 -0.30
CA LEU A 22 16.70 -41.17 -0.48
C LEU A 22 16.05 -40.35 0.67
N MET A 23 16.80 -40.20 1.76
CA MET A 23 16.47 -39.23 2.78
C MET A 23 16.44 -37.86 2.09
N ALA A 24 15.24 -37.44 1.68
CA ALA A 24 15.01 -36.07 1.32
C ALA A 24 15.35 -35.23 2.56
N GLN A 25 16.60 -34.78 2.62
CA GLN A 25 16.97 -33.72 3.53
C GLN A 25 15.99 -32.59 3.23
N GLY A 26 15.11 -32.33 4.19
CA GLY A 26 14.24 -31.17 4.15
C GLY A 26 15.11 -29.93 4.07
N VAL A 27 15.47 -29.54 2.85
CA VAL A 27 15.86 -28.18 2.57
C VAL A 27 14.65 -27.39 2.95
N GLY A 28 14.73 -26.76 4.13
CA GLY A 28 13.70 -25.83 4.58
C GLY A 28 13.50 -24.83 3.45
N TYR A 29 12.44 -25.02 2.67
CA TYR A 29 11.93 -24.03 1.75
C TYR A 29 11.36 -22.88 2.59
N HIS A 30 12.23 -22.12 3.23
CA HIS A 30 12.04 -20.71 3.36
C HIS A 30 12.29 -20.11 1.97
N ALA A 31 11.50 -20.58 1.00
CA ALA A 31 11.24 -19.80 -0.16
C ALA A 31 10.63 -18.50 0.38
N LEU A 32 11.44 -17.45 0.40
CA LEU A 32 10.95 -16.08 0.43
C LEU A 32 9.96 -16.04 -0.74
N ARG A 33 8.69 -16.29 -0.44
CA ARG A 33 7.62 -16.05 -1.38
C ARG A 33 7.70 -14.55 -1.62
N HIS A 34 8.38 -14.15 -2.66
CA HIS A 34 8.21 -12.82 -3.19
C HIS A 34 6.71 -12.68 -3.41
N PHE A 35 6.10 -11.86 -2.59
CA PHE A 35 4.69 -11.55 -2.75
C PHE A 35 4.56 -10.91 -4.12
N ILE A 36 3.82 -11.57 -5.02
CA ILE A 36 3.47 -11.03 -6.32
C ILE A 36 2.10 -10.38 -6.12
N PRO A 37 2.00 -9.05 -6.25
CA PRO A 37 0.73 -8.37 -6.18
C PRO A 37 -0.27 -8.96 -7.16
N SER A 38 -1.55 -8.92 -6.80
CA SER A 38 -2.61 -9.32 -7.70
C SER A 38 -2.54 -8.53 -9.02
N GLU A 39 -2.77 -9.19 -10.14
CA GLU A 39 -2.92 -8.53 -11.45
C GLU A 39 -4.01 -7.46 -11.44
N LEU A 40 -4.96 -7.56 -10.52
CA LEU A 40 -6.02 -6.59 -10.33
C LEU A 40 -5.58 -5.36 -9.53
N MET A 41 -4.37 -5.35 -8.93
CA MET A 41 -3.93 -4.23 -8.11
C MET A 41 -4.08 -2.91 -8.87
N SER A 42 -4.88 -2.02 -8.29
CA SER A 42 -5.12 -0.69 -8.84
C SER A 42 -5.14 0.40 -7.75
N PHE A 43 -4.74 0.04 -6.51
CA PHE A 43 -4.60 0.91 -5.37
C PHE A 43 -3.51 0.40 -4.42
N PHE A 44 -2.72 1.31 -3.86
CA PHE A 44 -1.77 1.02 -2.78
C PHE A 44 -1.36 2.28 -2.00
N VAL A 45 -0.75 2.08 -0.84
CA VAL A 45 0.01 3.09 -0.10
C VAL A 45 1.48 2.95 -0.45
N THR A 46 2.21 4.03 -0.68
CA THR A 46 3.64 3.94 -0.97
C THR A 46 4.39 3.26 0.16
N SER A 47 5.22 2.26 -0.13
CA SER A 47 6.03 1.57 0.89
C SER A 47 7.25 2.36 1.34
N GLU A 48 7.60 3.40 0.60
CA GLU A 48 8.72 4.30 0.87
C GLU A 48 8.37 5.73 0.43
N PRO A 49 8.89 6.75 1.11
CA PRO A 49 8.72 8.14 0.69
C PRO A 49 9.64 8.48 -0.50
N ILE A 50 9.40 9.66 -1.10
CA ILE A 50 10.38 10.26 -2.03
C ILE A 50 11.66 10.65 -1.27
N GLY A 51 11.53 11.03 0.02
CA GLY A 51 12.68 11.30 0.89
C GLY A 51 13.11 12.78 0.93
N ASN A 52 12.31 13.68 0.37
CA ASN A 52 12.56 15.12 0.37
C ASN A 52 11.41 15.92 1.03
N GLY A 53 10.88 15.39 2.15
CA GLY A 53 9.76 16.00 2.84
C GLY A 53 8.54 16.15 1.93
N GLY A 54 7.91 17.34 1.97
CA GLY A 54 6.76 17.68 1.14
C GLY A 54 7.10 18.19 -0.26
N ASP A 55 8.39 18.33 -0.60
CA ASP A 55 8.80 18.54 -1.99
C ASP A 55 8.84 17.21 -2.71
N LEU A 56 7.72 16.90 -3.35
CA LEU A 56 7.52 15.69 -4.14
C LEU A 56 7.85 15.91 -5.63
N GLY A 57 8.34 17.10 -6.00
CA GLY A 57 8.42 17.51 -7.40
C GLY A 57 7.06 17.86 -8.00
N GLY A 58 6.14 18.38 -7.19
CA GLY A 58 4.75 18.61 -7.57
C GLY A 58 3.95 17.32 -7.75
N LEU A 59 2.79 17.42 -8.42
CA LEU A 59 1.98 16.25 -8.74
C LEU A 59 2.69 15.30 -9.72
N GLU A 60 3.47 15.83 -10.65
CA GLU A 60 4.19 15.03 -11.64
C GLU A 60 5.25 14.12 -10.99
N GLY A 61 6.02 14.65 -10.04
CA GLY A 61 6.99 13.86 -9.29
C GLY A 61 6.34 12.80 -8.41
N ALA A 62 5.21 13.14 -7.76
CA ALA A 62 4.44 12.19 -6.98
C ALA A 62 3.84 11.07 -7.86
N ASP A 63 3.32 11.39 -9.05
CA ASP A 63 2.81 10.40 -10.01
C ASP A 63 3.92 9.47 -10.51
N ALA A 64 5.08 10.03 -10.83
CA ALA A 64 6.25 9.25 -11.25
C ALA A 64 6.72 8.29 -10.14
N HIS A 65 6.62 8.69 -8.86
CA HIS A 65 6.92 7.82 -7.73
C HIS A 65 5.91 6.67 -7.64
N CYS A 66 4.60 6.95 -7.74
CA CYS A 66 3.56 5.92 -7.81
C CYS A 66 3.83 4.92 -8.95
N GLN A 67 4.12 5.44 -10.16
CA GLN A 67 4.41 4.62 -11.34
C GLN A 67 5.63 3.72 -11.13
N ARG A 68 6.69 4.26 -10.53
CA ARG A 68 7.92 3.51 -10.22
C ARG A 68 7.67 2.38 -9.24
N LEU A 69 6.97 2.65 -8.13
CA LEU A 69 6.65 1.63 -7.13
C LEU A 69 5.75 0.54 -7.70
N ALA A 70 4.73 0.92 -8.48
CA ALA A 70 3.85 -0.01 -9.16
C ALA A 70 4.61 -0.89 -10.15
N ALA A 71 5.54 -0.31 -10.94
CA ALA A 71 6.37 -1.05 -11.88
C ALA A 71 7.26 -2.07 -11.17
N ASN A 72 7.88 -1.70 -10.05
CA ASN A 72 8.69 -2.59 -9.22
C ASN A 72 7.88 -3.75 -8.63
N ALA A 73 6.56 -3.54 -8.45
CA ALA A 73 5.63 -4.55 -7.97
C ALA A 73 4.94 -5.36 -9.10
N GLY A 74 5.32 -5.14 -10.37
CA GLY A 74 4.77 -5.86 -11.52
C GLY A 74 3.48 -5.25 -12.11
N ALA A 75 3.02 -4.10 -11.60
CA ALA A 75 1.82 -3.39 -12.06
C ALA A 75 2.13 -2.12 -12.89
N GLY A 76 3.32 -2.07 -13.48
CA GLY A 76 3.79 -0.92 -14.28
C GLY A 76 3.08 -0.74 -15.63
N HIS A 77 2.27 -1.68 -16.04
CA HIS A 77 1.47 -1.61 -17.27
C HIS A 77 0.27 -0.66 -17.15
N ARG A 78 -0.12 -0.29 -15.92
CA ARG A 78 -1.18 0.69 -15.63
C ARG A 78 -0.60 2.09 -15.49
N THR A 79 -1.45 3.09 -15.65
CA THR A 79 -1.14 4.50 -15.39
C THR A 79 -1.48 4.86 -13.95
N TRP A 80 -0.49 5.24 -13.16
CA TRP A 80 -0.64 5.50 -11.74
C TRP A 80 -0.59 6.98 -11.39
N ARG A 81 -1.45 7.41 -10.47
CA ARG A 81 -1.48 8.76 -9.94
C ARG A 81 -1.52 8.80 -8.42
N ALA A 82 -0.84 9.78 -7.86
CA ALA A 82 -0.90 10.09 -6.44
C ALA A 82 -2.25 10.73 -6.08
N TYR A 83 -2.82 10.33 -4.97
CA TYR A 83 -4.03 10.93 -4.40
C TYR A 83 -3.66 12.19 -3.62
N LEU A 84 -3.42 13.27 -4.33
CA LEU A 84 -2.97 14.54 -3.79
C LEU A 84 -3.77 15.69 -4.43
N SER A 85 -4.24 16.65 -3.61
CA SER A 85 -4.79 17.89 -4.12
C SER A 85 -3.72 18.97 -4.23
N THR A 86 -3.96 19.96 -5.07
CA THR A 86 -3.24 21.24 -5.06
C THR A 86 -4.21 22.40 -4.84
N GLN A 87 -3.77 23.43 -4.13
CA GLN A 87 -4.54 24.64 -3.94
C GLN A 87 -4.36 25.59 -5.13
N ALA A 88 -5.37 26.43 -5.38
CA ALA A 88 -5.28 27.46 -6.40
C ALA A 88 -4.11 28.43 -6.14
N ARG A 89 -3.44 28.84 -7.20
CA ARG A 89 -2.38 29.86 -7.20
C ARG A 89 -2.65 30.81 -8.38
N PRO A 90 -2.08 32.01 -8.40
CA PRO A 90 -2.25 32.92 -9.53
C PRO A 90 -1.96 32.22 -10.86
N GLY A 91 -2.94 32.21 -11.76
CA GLY A 91 -2.85 31.55 -13.07
C GLY A 91 -2.93 30.03 -13.08
N LYS A 92 -3.10 29.38 -11.91
CA LYS A 92 -3.23 27.91 -11.81
C LYS A 92 -4.46 27.56 -10.96
N PRO A 93 -5.46 26.86 -11.50
CA PRO A 93 -6.62 26.41 -10.71
C PRO A 93 -6.20 25.34 -9.71
N ALA A 94 -7.01 25.16 -8.67
CA ALA A 94 -6.87 24.02 -7.76
C ALA A 94 -7.14 22.71 -8.51
N ILE A 95 -6.48 21.64 -8.06
CA ILE A 95 -6.70 20.27 -8.54
C ILE A 95 -7.18 19.43 -7.38
N ASN A 96 -8.30 18.75 -7.55
CA ASN A 96 -8.86 17.88 -6.53
C ASN A 96 -8.25 16.47 -6.64
N ALA A 97 -7.88 15.88 -5.52
CA ALA A 97 -7.37 14.51 -5.50
C ALA A 97 -8.38 13.50 -6.06
N ARG A 98 -9.68 13.68 -5.72
CA ARG A 98 -10.75 12.81 -6.20
C ARG A 98 -10.91 12.76 -7.73
N ASP A 99 -10.63 13.88 -8.39
CA ASP A 99 -10.80 14.01 -9.84
C ASP A 99 -9.59 13.44 -10.61
N ARG A 100 -8.54 13.08 -9.90
CA ARG A 100 -7.30 12.54 -10.49
C ARG A 100 -7.30 11.03 -10.59
N ILE A 101 -8.13 10.34 -9.84
CA ILE A 101 -8.06 8.90 -9.67
C ILE A 101 -9.16 8.13 -10.41
N GLY A 102 -10.08 8.82 -11.10
CA GLY A 102 -11.20 8.16 -11.81
C GLY A 102 -12.26 7.62 -10.84
N ASP A 103 -13.05 6.67 -11.31
CA ASP A 103 -14.25 6.19 -10.63
C ASP A 103 -14.08 4.80 -9.97
N GLY A 104 -12.94 4.14 -10.15
CA GLY A 104 -12.74 2.76 -9.71
C GLY A 104 -13.51 1.74 -10.56
N PRO A 105 -13.69 0.52 -10.09
CA PRO A 105 -13.33 0.00 -8.77
C PRO A 105 -11.82 -0.22 -8.60
N TRP A 106 -11.32 -0.03 -7.37
CA TRP A 106 -9.92 -0.27 -7.06
C TRP A 106 -9.73 -1.49 -6.16
N TYR A 107 -8.61 -2.16 -6.37
CA TYR A 107 -8.21 -3.37 -5.66
C TYR A 107 -6.83 -3.16 -5.05
N HIS A 108 -6.64 -3.54 -3.79
CA HIS A 108 -5.33 -3.49 -3.16
C HIS A 108 -4.41 -4.63 -3.65
N ALA A 109 -3.14 -4.60 -3.25
CA ALA A 109 -2.11 -5.51 -3.73
C ALA A 109 -2.44 -7.00 -3.55
N ARG A 110 -3.17 -7.41 -2.52
CA ARG A 110 -3.54 -8.82 -2.29
C ARG A 110 -4.74 -9.29 -3.11
N GLY A 111 -5.40 -8.39 -3.83
CA GLY A 111 -6.55 -8.73 -4.68
C GLY A 111 -7.75 -9.37 -3.95
N LEU A 112 -7.68 -9.51 -2.63
CA LEU A 112 -8.63 -10.25 -1.80
C LEU A 112 -9.77 -9.38 -1.28
N LEU A 113 -10.04 -8.23 -1.87
CA LEU A 113 -11.20 -7.45 -1.47
C LEU A 113 -12.45 -8.26 -1.77
N ARG A 114 -13.26 -8.48 -0.75
CA ARG A 114 -14.60 -9.06 -0.90
C ARG A 114 -15.50 -8.19 -1.78
N ARG A 115 -15.07 -6.93 -1.98
CA ARG A 115 -15.76 -5.96 -2.80
C ARG A 115 -14.77 -4.87 -3.25
N PRO A 116 -14.77 -4.49 -4.53
CA PRO A 116 -13.94 -3.39 -5.01
C PRO A 116 -14.38 -2.06 -4.39
N ILE A 117 -13.43 -1.18 -4.13
CA ILE A 117 -13.67 0.17 -3.61
C ILE A 117 -14.01 1.09 -4.79
N LYS A 118 -15.03 1.93 -4.64
CA LYS A 118 -15.43 2.93 -5.62
C LYS A 118 -15.31 4.34 -5.04
N THR A 119 -15.22 5.33 -5.91
CA THR A 119 -15.12 6.75 -5.54
C THR A 119 -16.21 7.18 -4.56
N SER A 120 -17.45 6.78 -4.79
CA SER A 120 -18.59 7.06 -3.90
C SER A 120 -18.48 6.38 -2.52
N GLU A 121 -17.66 5.36 -2.38
CA GLU A 121 -17.49 4.60 -1.14
C GLU A 121 -16.32 5.14 -0.30
N ILE A 122 -15.38 5.85 -0.91
CA ILE A 122 -14.22 6.42 -0.20
C ILE A 122 -14.35 7.91 0.05
N HIS A 123 -15.30 8.58 -0.61
CA HIS A 123 -15.60 9.98 -0.41
C HIS A 123 -17.06 10.17 0.04
N GLY A 124 -17.29 11.17 0.88
CA GLY A 124 -18.62 11.65 1.23
C GLY A 124 -18.67 13.16 1.05
N ASP A 125 -19.86 13.72 0.93
CA ASP A 125 -20.05 15.17 0.84
C ASP A 125 -19.93 15.86 2.20
N THR A 126 -20.08 15.09 3.28
CA THR A 126 -19.82 15.54 4.66
C THR A 126 -18.74 14.66 5.30
N LEU A 127 -18.16 15.19 6.39
CA LEU A 127 -17.20 14.43 7.20
C LEU A 127 -17.78 13.09 7.69
N VAL A 128 -19.05 13.11 8.13
CA VAL A 128 -19.73 11.92 8.65
C VAL A 128 -19.92 10.87 7.54
N GLU A 129 -20.29 11.30 6.33
CA GLU A 129 -20.45 10.40 5.18
C GLU A 129 -19.12 9.83 4.76
N ALA A 130 -18.07 10.64 4.67
CA ALA A 130 -16.71 10.18 4.36
C ALA A 130 -16.22 9.15 5.38
N GLN A 131 -16.48 9.33 6.66
CA GLN A 131 -16.13 8.39 7.70
C GLN A 131 -16.93 7.07 7.64
N ARG A 132 -18.22 7.15 7.36
CA ARG A 132 -19.12 5.99 7.30
C ARG A 132 -18.95 5.19 6.02
N GLY A 133 -18.79 5.87 4.89
CA GLY A 133 -18.67 5.25 3.57
C GLY A 133 -17.31 4.61 3.31
N SER A 134 -16.25 5.18 3.90
CA SER A 134 -14.89 4.74 3.61
C SER A 134 -14.60 3.32 4.05
N ASN A 135 -14.16 2.51 3.09
CA ASN A 135 -13.60 1.18 3.33
C ASN A 135 -12.08 1.18 3.40
N LEU A 136 -11.43 2.35 3.29
CA LEU A 136 -9.98 2.48 3.45
C LEU A 136 -9.63 2.57 4.93
N PHE A 137 -9.10 1.49 5.45
CA PHE A 137 -8.54 1.37 6.79
C PHE A 137 -7.35 0.41 6.72
N LYS A 138 -6.62 0.21 7.79
CA LYS A 138 -5.33 -0.48 7.84
C LYS A 138 -5.24 -1.76 7.00
N ALA A 139 -6.20 -2.68 7.13
CA ALA A 139 -6.18 -3.96 6.41
C ALA A 139 -6.38 -3.83 4.89
N TYR A 140 -6.85 -2.68 4.41
CA TYR A 140 -7.03 -2.40 2.99
C TYR A 140 -6.02 -1.37 2.45
N ALA A 141 -5.47 -0.52 3.31
CA ALA A 141 -4.43 0.43 2.97
C ALA A 141 -3.05 -0.24 2.91
N LEU A 142 -2.92 -1.22 2.01
CA LEU A 142 -1.70 -2.00 1.84
C LEU A 142 -0.73 -1.28 0.91
N THR A 143 0.57 -1.54 1.12
CA THR A 143 1.61 -1.10 0.19
C THR A 143 1.53 -1.86 -1.14
N GLU A 144 2.25 -1.40 -2.15
CA GLU A 144 2.40 -2.12 -3.43
C GLU A 144 3.00 -3.52 -3.23
N LYS A 145 3.70 -3.75 -2.12
CA LYS A 145 4.27 -5.03 -1.71
C LYS A 145 3.27 -5.90 -0.91
N GLY A 146 2.04 -5.41 -0.72
CA GLY A 146 1.01 -6.12 0.05
C GLY A 146 1.20 -6.09 1.57
N ASN A 147 2.05 -5.23 2.10
CA ASN A 147 2.27 -5.08 3.54
C ASN A 147 1.38 -4.00 4.13
N GLU A 148 0.98 -4.17 5.38
CA GLU A 148 0.37 -3.10 6.16
C GLU A 148 1.43 -2.06 6.56
N ILE A 149 1.01 -0.81 6.71
CA ILE A 149 1.81 0.25 7.32
C ILE A 149 1.60 0.20 8.83
N ASN A 150 2.67 0.29 9.61
CA ASN A 150 2.57 0.38 11.05
C ASN A 150 1.76 1.61 11.46
N GLY A 151 0.77 1.38 12.31
CA GLY A 151 -0.13 2.38 12.84
C GLY A 151 -0.19 2.35 14.37
N VAL A 152 -1.26 2.89 14.93
CA VAL A 152 -1.47 2.91 16.38
C VAL A 152 -1.60 1.49 16.92
N GLY A 153 -0.78 1.17 17.91
CA GLY A 153 -0.76 -0.16 18.55
C GLY A 153 0.19 -1.17 17.92
N ASP A 154 0.83 -0.83 16.81
CA ASP A 154 1.86 -1.66 16.21
C ASP A 154 3.26 -1.36 16.79
N PRO A 155 4.27 -2.20 16.50
CA PRO A 155 5.65 -1.86 16.79
C PRO A 155 6.08 -0.53 16.14
N MET A 156 6.91 0.23 16.87
CA MET A 156 7.44 1.49 16.31
C MET A 156 8.36 1.26 15.11
N PRO A 157 8.44 2.19 14.17
CA PRO A 157 7.77 3.50 14.18
C PRO A 157 6.30 3.41 13.73
N ASN A 158 5.44 4.25 14.32
CA ASN A 158 4.11 4.51 13.79
C ASN A 158 4.25 5.41 12.55
N LEU A 159 3.71 5.00 11.41
CA LEU A 159 3.84 5.66 10.11
C LEU A 159 2.48 5.92 9.44
N HIS A 160 1.40 5.91 10.21
CA HIS A 160 0.03 5.92 9.66
C HIS A 160 -0.39 7.22 8.98
N THR A 161 0.40 8.29 9.13
CA THR A 161 0.07 9.61 8.59
C THR A 161 0.44 9.71 7.11
N MET A 162 -0.58 9.96 6.29
CA MET A 162 -0.50 10.00 4.83
C MET A 162 -0.67 11.44 4.32
N LEU A 163 0.19 11.86 3.41
CA LEU A 163 0.05 13.13 2.71
C LEU A 163 -1.14 13.07 1.75
N THR A 164 -1.99 14.09 1.76
CA THR A 164 -3.17 14.15 0.88
C THR A 164 -3.49 15.57 0.39
N GLY A 165 -3.34 16.58 1.24
CA GLY A 165 -3.67 17.97 0.92
C GLY A 165 -5.13 18.18 0.58
N THR A 166 -6.04 17.31 1.06
CA THR A 166 -7.43 17.29 0.61
C THR A 166 -8.43 17.31 1.75
N ARG A 167 -9.63 17.80 1.48
CA ARG A 167 -10.81 17.74 2.35
C ARG A 167 -11.36 16.31 2.40
N PRO A 168 -12.25 15.99 3.36
CA PRO A 168 -12.81 14.63 3.47
C PRO A 168 -13.50 14.14 2.20
N ASP A 169 -14.10 15.06 1.44
CA ASP A 169 -14.76 14.78 0.16
C ASP A 169 -13.80 14.63 -1.03
N GLY A 170 -12.49 14.71 -0.78
CA GLY A 170 -11.44 14.57 -1.81
C GLY A 170 -11.19 15.82 -2.63
N ARG A 171 -11.80 16.96 -2.27
CA ARG A 171 -11.56 18.24 -2.96
C ARG A 171 -10.44 19.04 -2.30
N ALA A 172 -9.84 19.92 -3.06
CA ALA A 172 -8.83 20.86 -2.58
C ALA A 172 -9.42 21.83 -1.56
N PHE A 173 -8.58 22.33 -0.67
CA PHE A 173 -8.92 23.45 0.19
C PHE A 173 -8.98 24.74 -0.63
N THR A 174 -9.90 25.62 -0.27
CA THR A 174 -10.12 26.93 -0.93
C THR A 174 -9.56 28.08 -0.13
N GLU A 175 -9.15 27.85 1.13
CA GLU A 175 -8.52 28.84 2.01
C GLU A 175 -7.11 29.19 1.50
N GLU A 176 -6.65 30.40 1.86
CA GLU A 176 -5.28 30.85 1.55
C GLU A 176 -4.20 30.08 2.33
N ALA A 177 -4.55 29.59 3.53
CA ALA A 177 -3.61 28.84 4.36
C ALA A 177 -3.12 27.59 3.61
N ASP A 178 -1.80 27.39 3.59
CA ASP A 178 -1.19 26.25 2.94
C ASP A 178 -1.63 24.94 3.59
N ARG A 179 -2.01 23.98 2.76
CA ARG A 179 -2.44 22.62 3.13
C ARG A 179 -1.73 21.54 2.31
N THR A 180 -0.73 21.93 1.53
CA THR A 180 -0.16 21.09 0.47
C THR A 180 1.36 21.20 0.35
N CYS A 181 2.04 21.74 1.39
CA CYS A 181 3.47 22.03 1.29
C CYS A 181 3.82 22.78 0.00
N ASN A 182 3.14 23.93 -0.22
CA ASN A 182 3.26 24.76 -1.41
C ASN A 182 3.02 23.96 -2.72
N ASN A 183 1.91 23.22 -2.75
CA ASN A 183 1.58 22.35 -3.89
C ASN A 183 2.68 21.32 -4.19
N TRP A 184 3.22 20.71 -3.14
CA TRP A 184 4.21 19.62 -3.18
C TRP A 184 5.58 20.04 -3.70
N THR A 185 5.98 21.28 -3.38
CA THR A 185 7.26 21.85 -3.78
C THR A 185 8.07 22.43 -2.60
N SER A 186 7.61 22.21 -1.36
CA SER A 186 8.33 22.65 -0.14
C SER A 186 8.76 21.47 0.71
N ASN A 187 10.00 21.48 1.14
CA ASN A 187 10.57 20.53 2.11
C ASN A 187 10.99 21.19 3.43
N SER A 188 10.48 22.36 3.72
CA SER A 188 10.83 23.14 4.92
C SER A 188 9.61 23.78 5.55
N GLU A 189 9.23 24.95 5.09
CA GLU A 189 8.10 25.71 5.61
C GLU A 189 6.78 25.30 4.95
N GLY A 190 5.66 25.56 5.65
CA GLY A 190 4.34 25.31 5.17
C GLY A 190 3.52 24.45 6.12
N ALA A 191 2.44 23.92 5.61
CA ALA A 191 1.59 22.98 6.31
C ALA A 191 0.99 21.99 5.31
N VAL A 192 0.55 20.86 5.81
CA VAL A 192 -0.06 19.81 4.98
C VAL A 192 -1.28 19.22 5.66
N GLN A 193 -2.35 19.02 4.90
CA GLN A 193 -3.45 18.20 5.36
C GLN A 193 -3.10 16.73 5.15
N VAL A 194 -3.35 15.94 6.19
CA VAL A 194 -3.01 14.52 6.20
C VAL A 194 -4.21 13.66 6.57
N GLY A 195 -4.19 12.41 6.13
CA GLY A 195 -5.10 11.36 6.56
C GLY A 195 -4.37 10.29 7.37
N HIS A 196 -5.12 9.34 7.94
CA HIS A 196 -4.57 8.21 8.68
C HIS A 196 -4.96 6.89 8.02
N SER A 197 -3.97 6.11 7.58
CA SER A 197 -4.21 4.84 6.88
C SER A 197 -4.94 3.80 7.74
N ASP A 198 -4.76 3.85 9.06
CA ASP A 198 -5.44 3.00 10.04
C ASP A 198 -6.74 3.61 10.57
N ARG A 199 -7.04 4.88 10.26
CA ARG A 199 -8.18 5.65 10.74
C ARG A 199 -8.25 5.81 12.27
N ILE A 200 -7.11 5.76 12.94
CA ILE A 200 -6.99 5.93 14.39
C ILE A 200 -6.22 7.21 14.69
N GLY A 201 -6.58 7.88 15.79
CA GLY A 201 -5.86 9.05 16.29
C GLY A 201 -6.67 10.34 16.24
N HIS A 202 -5.96 11.45 16.34
CA HIS A 202 -6.54 12.78 16.48
C HIS A 202 -7.47 13.18 15.33
N GLY A 203 -8.42 14.05 15.64
CA GLY A 203 -9.28 14.66 14.66
C GLY A 203 -10.50 13.82 14.33
N ASN A 204 -10.64 13.39 13.12
CA ASN A 204 -11.88 12.84 12.60
C ASN A 204 -11.81 11.42 12.07
N GLN A 205 -10.75 10.69 12.34
CA GLN A 205 -10.56 9.30 11.88
C GLN A 205 -10.69 9.13 10.35
N SER A 206 -10.35 10.16 9.58
CA SER A 206 -10.43 10.12 8.12
C SER A 206 -9.17 9.53 7.53
N TRP A 207 -9.34 8.68 6.51
CA TRP A 207 -8.21 8.14 5.76
C TRP A 207 -7.47 9.21 4.96
N ASN A 208 -8.18 10.26 4.52
CA ASN A 208 -7.65 11.30 3.62
C ASN A 208 -7.62 12.71 4.21
N SER A 209 -8.28 12.98 5.34
CA SER A 209 -8.38 14.34 5.88
C SER A 209 -8.57 14.33 7.40
N SER A 210 -7.59 13.86 8.14
CA SER A 210 -7.65 13.74 9.59
C SER A 210 -7.34 15.07 10.29
N HIS A 211 -6.20 15.65 10.03
CA HIS A 211 -5.76 16.92 10.60
C HIS A 211 -4.76 17.64 9.70
N THR A 212 -4.48 18.90 10.02
CA THR A 212 -3.38 19.65 9.43
C THR A 212 -2.13 19.49 10.30
N ALA A 213 -1.01 19.21 9.67
CA ALA A 213 0.30 19.18 10.31
C ALA A 213 1.13 20.38 9.86
N ALA A 214 1.87 20.97 10.79
CA ALA A 214 2.78 22.09 10.51
C ALA A 214 4.16 21.57 10.11
N GLY A 215 4.83 22.28 9.20
CA GLY A 215 6.14 21.91 8.66
C GLY A 215 6.03 20.95 7.49
N CYS A 216 7.00 21.01 6.61
CA CYS A 216 7.06 20.22 5.39
C CYS A 216 8.38 19.46 5.24
N SER A 217 9.27 19.51 6.23
CA SER A 217 10.50 18.74 6.20
C SER A 217 10.27 17.26 6.52
N GLN A 218 11.19 16.41 6.15
CA GLN A 218 11.16 14.98 6.51
C GLN A 218 11.18 14.78 8.03
N ALA A 219 11.87 15.68 8.76
CA ALA A 219 11.92 15.65 10.22
C ALA A 219 10.57 16.04 10.84
N ASP A 220 9.87 17.04 10.26
CA ASP A 220 8.51 17.37 10.69
C ASP A 220 7.59 16.18 10.53
N PHE A 221 7.64 15.48 9.39
CA PHE A 221 6.82 14.31 9.12
C PHE A 221 7.06 13.19 10.15
N ALA A 222 8.31 12.94 10.51
CA ALA A 222 8.65 11.97 11.54
C ALA A 222 8.09 12.36 12.92
N SER A 223 8.03 13.66 13.22
CA SER A 223 7.57 14.17 14.53
C SER A 223 6.09 13.92 14.80
N TRP A 224 5.28 13.75 13.75
CA TRP A 224 3.83 13.49 13.87
C TRP A 224 3.39 12.17 13.22
N ASN A 225 4.24 11.12 13.39
CA ASN A 225 3.96 9.74 12.98
C ASN A 225 3.73 9.57 11.47
N GLY A 226 4.51 10.29 10.68
CA GLY A 226 4.52 10.20 9.24
C GLY A 226 5.92 9.90 8.70
N ALA A 227 5.98 9.52 7.44
CA ALA A 227 7.23 9.35 6.70
C ALA A 227 7.21 10.05 5.34
N GLY A 228 6.16 10.80 5.04
CA GLY A 228 5.93 11.36 3.70
C GLY A 228 5.33 10.36 2.72
N LEU A 229 4.59 9.36 3.23
CA LEU A 229 3.87 8.38 2.44
C LEU A 229 2.55 8.94 1.92
N PHE A 230 2.05 8.40 0.82
CA PHE A 230 0.79 8.79 0.20
C PHE A 230 0.13 7.64 -0.57
N TYR A 231 -1.12 7.84 -0.99
CA TYR A 231 -1.88 6.83 -1.72
C TYR A 231 -1.67 6.96 -3.21
N CYS A 232 -1.64 5.82 -3.91
CA CYS A 232 -1.53 5.71 -5.35
C CYS A 232 -2.72 4.94 -5.91
N PHE A 233 -3.26 5.43 -7.03
CA PHE A 233 -4.39 4.82 -7.72
C PHE A 233 -4.09 4.66 -9.20
N ALA A 234 -4.46 3.53 -9.78
CA ALA A 234 -4.49 3.35 -11.24
C ALA A 234 -5.75 4.03 -11.80
N ILE A 235 -5.60 4.64 -12.97
CA ILE A 235 -6.67 5.39 -13.64
C ILE A 235 -7.23 4.68 -14.88
N ASP A 236 -6.70 3.49 -15.23
CA ASP A 236 -7.06 2.63 -16.35
C ASP A 236 -7.31 1.17 -15.88
#